data_e28f30cfd02b66704c840292903468d1
#
_entry.id   e28f30cfd02b66704c840292903468d1
#
_cell.length_a   1.000
_cell.length_b   1.000
_cell.length_c   1.000
_cell.angle_alpha   90.00
_cell.angle_beta   90.00
_cell.angle_gamma   90.00
#
_symmetry.space_group_name_H-M   'P 1'
#
loop_
_entity.id
_entity.type
_entity.pdbx_description
1 polymer ?
#
loop_
_entity_poly.entity_id
_entity_poly.type
_entity_poly.pdbx_seq_one_letter_code
_entity_poly.pdbx_strand_id
1 'polypeptide(L)'
;MRLTATLLVGTLALLPATPAAAWDRRVKQGETLAHTNCARCHAVGRVGNSPLREAPPFRELHTRYPVEDLGEALAEGIRTGHPGMPEFRFDPDQAEAIIAYLKSLER
;
A
#
# COMPACT_ATOMS: atom_id res chain seq x y z
N MET A 1 19.24 -61.09 -7.45
CA MET A 1 18.08 -60.15 -7.29
C MET A 1 18.62 -58.75 -7.24
N ARG A 2 18.47 -57.96 -8.31
CA ARG A 2 18.93 -56.56 -8.36
C ARG A 2 17.70 -55.70 -8.16
N LEU A 3 17.61 -55.05 -7.01
CA LEU A 3 16.60 -54.03 -6.72
C LEU A 3 17.02 -52.71 -7.38
N THR A 4 16.35 -52.32 -8.47
CA THR A 4 16.51 -51.00 -9.07
C THR A 4 15.62 -50.04 -8.32
N ALA A 5 16.23 -49.17 -7.50
CA ALA A 5 15.52 -48.06 -6.85
C ALA A 5 15.27 -46.96 -7.88
N THR A 6 14.02 -46.78 -8.28
CA THR A 6 13.58 -45.68 -9.15
C THR A 6 13.44 -44.44 -8.28
N LEU A 7 14.38 -43.50 -8.39
CA LEU A 7 14.28 -42.16 -7.78
C LEU A 7 13.24 -41.34 -8.56
N LEU A 8 12.06 -41.15 -7.96
CA LEU A 8 11.06 -40.18 -8.44
C LEU A 8 11.55 -38.78 -8.09
N VAL A 9 12.14 -38.11 -9.07
CA VAL A 9 12.44 -36.68 -8.97
C VAL A 9 11.14 -35.91 -9.15
N GLY A 10 10.54 -35.51 -8.02
CA GLY A 10 9.37 -34.62 -8.03
C GLY A 10 9.78 -33.22 -8.48
N THR A 11 9.39 -32.81 -9.68
CA THR A 11 9.52 -31.42 -10.13
C THR A 11 8.54 -30.56 -9.35
N LEU A 12 9.05 -29.73 -8.44
CA LEU A 12 8.28 -28.69 -7.77
C LEU A 12 7.96 -27.58 -8.79
N ALA A 13 6.74 -27.57 -9.30
CA ALA A 13 6.29 -26.53 -10.22
C ALA A 13 6.06 -25.25 -9.42
N LEU A 14 6.89 -24.23 -9.68
CA LEU A 14 6.69 -22.86 -9.19
C LEU A 14 5.52 -22.24 -9.94
N LEU A 15 4.35 -22.14 -9.27
CA LEU A 15 3.18 -21.46 -9.83
C LEU A 15 3.43 -19.94 -9.82
N PRO A 16 3.19 -19.24 -10.94
CA PRO A 16 3.30 -17.78 -10.95
C PRO A 16 2.24 -17.15 -10.05
N ALA A 17 2.60 -16.06 -9.35
CA ALA A 17 1.64 -15.31 -8.54
C ALA A 17 0.54 -14.72 -9.44
N THR A 18 -0.74 -14.84 -9.01
CA THR A 18 -1.87 -14.24 -9.72
C THR A 18 -1.84 -12.71 -9.60
N PRO A 19 -2.41 -11.93 -10.56
CA PRO A 19 -2.54 -10.47 -10.44
C PRO A 19 -3.28 -10.04 -9.17
N ALA A 20 -4.30 -10.80 -8.74
CA ALA A 20 -5.03 -10.55 -7.51
C ALA A 20 -4.13 -10.67 -6.27
N ALA A 21 -3.29 -11.72 -6.20
CA ALA A 21 -2.34 -11.90 -5.09
C ALA A 21 -1.27 -10.79 -5.06
N ALA A 22 -0.81 -10.32 -6.23
CA ALA A 22 0.13 -9.20 -6.33
C ALA A 22 -0.50 -7.89 -5.83
N TRP A 23 -1.76 -7.63 -6.17
CA TRP A 23 -2.53 -6.50 -5.67
C TRP A 23 -2.67 -6.54 -4.16
N ASP A 24 -3.09 -7.67 -3.59
CA ASP A 24 -3.28 -7.83 -2.14
C ASP A 24 -1.98 -7.58 -1.37
N ARG A 25 -0.85 -8.05 -1.87
CA ARG A 25 0.46 -7.77 -1.26
C ARG A 25 0.80 -6.29 -1.29
N ARG A 26 0.51 -5.62 -2.39
CA ARG A 26 0.76 -4.19 -2.55
C ARG A 26 -0.12 -3.37 -1.61
N VAL A 27 -1.40 -3.70 -1.51
CA VAL A 27 -2.33 -3.08 -0.56
C VAL A 27 -1.83 -3.26 0.88
N LYS A 28 -1.40 -4.46 1.24
CA LYS A 28 -0.87 -4.74 2.59
C LYS A 28 0.41 -3.95 2.89
N GLN A 29 1.30 -3.82 1.92
CA GLN A 29 2.49 -2.99 2.04
C GLN A 29 2.11 -1.51 2.25
N GLY A 30 1.15 -1.02 1.47
CA GLY A 30 0.64 0.35 1.60
C GLY A 30 0.00 0.61 2.94
N GLU A 31 -0.79 -0.33 3.46
CA GLU A 31 -1.36 -0.27 4.80
C GLU A 31 -0.27 -0.12 5.87
N THR A 32 0.77 -0.92 5.81
CA THR A 32 1.90 -0.84 6.73
C THR A 32 2.62 0.50 6.66
N LEU A 33 2.88 1.00 5.44
CA LEU A 33 3.50 2.31 5.23
C LEU A 33 2.63 3.45 5.78
N ALA A 34 1.31 3.38 5.58
CA ALA A 34 0.38 4.38 6.09
C ALA A 34 0.35 4.39 7.62
N HIS A 35 0.29 3.24 8.26
CA HIS A 35 0.34 3.14 9.72
C HIS A 35 1.65 3.65 10.30
N THR A 36 2.77 3.39 9.64
CA THR A 36 4.09 3.81 10.11
C THR A 36 4.30 5.32 9.96
N ASN A 37 3.82 5.92 8.86
CA ASN A 37 4.21 7.29 8.48
C ASN A 37 3.10 8.32 8.59
N CYS A 38 1.83 7.91 8.60
CA CYS A 38 0.70 8.83 8.45
C CYS A 38 -0.27 8.80 9.64
N ALA A 39 -0.27 7.72 10.43
CA ALA A 39 -1.25 7.51 11.50
C ALA A 39 -1.11 8.47 12.67
N ARG A 40 -0.01 9.20 12.80
CA ARG A 40 0.15 10.23 13.83
C ARG A 40 -0.89 11.33 13.67
N CYS A 41 -1.26 11.66 12.44
CA CYS A 41 -2.16 12.76 12.11
C CYS A 41 -3.46 12.30 11.48
N HIS A 42 -3.42 11.29 10.62
CA HIS A 42 -4.56 10.79 9.86
C HIS A 42 -5.17 9.53 10.45
N ALA A 43 -6.49 9.43 10.41
CA ALA A 43 -7.15 8.12 10.50
C ALA A 43 -6.85 7.36 9.23
N VAL A 44 -6.08 6.29 9.32
CA VAL A 44 -5.60 5.52 8.16
C VAL A 44 -6.44 4.30 7.86
N GLY A 45 -7.38 3.96 8.71
CA GLY A 45 -8.26 2.79 8.55
C GLY A 45 -9.66 3.15 8.08
N ARG A 46 -10.54 2.14 8.12
CA ARG A 46 -11.93 2.25 7.68
C ARG A 46 -12.84 2.96 8.67
N VAL A 47 -12.40 3.10 9.91
CA VAL A 47 -13.18 3.68 11.01
C VAL A 47 -12.31 4.61 11.85
N GLY A 48 -12.95 5.45 12.62
CA GLY A 48 -12.29 6.32 13.59
C GLY A 48 -12.04 7.73 13.07
N ASN A 49 -11.67 8.60 13.99
CA ASN A 49 -11.35 10.00 13.72
C ASN A 49 -9.83 10.17 13.60
N SER A 50 -9.43 11.12 12.76
CA SER A 50 -8.02 11.52 12.68
C SER A 50 -7.56 12.11 14.01
N PRO A 51 -6.37 11.72 14.52
CA PRO A 51 -5.77 12.36 15.70
C PRO A 51 -5.61 13.87 15.53
N LEU A 52 -5.19 14.31 14.36
CA LEU A 52 -5.20 15.72 13.97
C LEU A 52 -6.50 16.04 13.24
N ARG A 53 -7.31 16.92 13.81
CA ARG A 53 -8.65 17.22 13.30
C ARG A 53 -8.66 17.70 11.84
N GLU A 54 -7.67 18.48 11.43
CA GLU A 54 -7.53 19.04 10.09
C GLU A 54 -7.06 18.00 9.06
N ALA A 55 -6.48 16.87 9.51
CA ALA A 55 -6.01 15.81 8.62
C ALA A 55 -7.19 14.93 8.21
N PRO A 56 -7.56 14.89 6.92
CA PRO A 56 -8.70 14.08 6.49
C PRO A 56 -8.44 12.58 6.70
N PRO A 57 -9.46 11.82 7.11
CA PRO A 57 -9.36 10.37 7.12
C PRO A 57 -9.05 9.82 5.72
N PHE A 58 -8.19 8.83 5.63
CA PHE A 58 -7.78 8.26 4.34
C PHE A 58 -8.94 7.68 3.54
N ARG A 59 -9.95 7.13 4.20
CA ARG A 59 -11.15 6.61 3.53
C ARG A 59 -11.97 7.68 2.81
N GLU A 60 -11.76 8.96 3.11
CA GLU A 60 -12.51 10.09 2.54
C GLU A 60 -11.72 10.86 1.47
N LEU A 61 -10.44 10.55 1.26
CA LEU A 61 -9.59 11.30 0.32
C LEU A 61 -10.14 11.28 -1.11
N HIS A 62 -10.68 10.15 -1.56
CA HIS A 62 -11.24 10.00 -2.90
C HIS A 62 -12.47 10.91 -3.16
N THR A 63 -13.11 11.41 -2.12
CA THR A 63 -14.22 12.37 -2.26
C THR A 63 -13.74 13.77 -2.59
N ARG A 64 -12.45 14.06 -2.41
CA ARG A 64 -11.84 15.37 -2.63
C ARG A 64 -11.12 15.45 -3.97
N TYR A 65 -10.44 14.38 -4.37
CA TYR A 65 -9.68 14.26 -5.62
C TYR A 65 -9.34 12.78 -5.89
N PRO A 66 -8.97 12.43 -7.13
CA PRO A 66 -8.49 11.08 -7.42
C PRO A 66 -7.21 10.80 -6.63
N VAL A 67 -7.17 9.70 -5.86
CA VAL A 67 -6.01 9.39 -5.01
C VAL A 67 -4.73 9.11 -5.81
N GLU A 68 -4.86 8.72 -7.06
CA GLU A 68 -3.74 8.52 -7.98
C GLU A 68 -2.88 9.77 -8.15
N ASP A 69 -3.48 10.94 -8.02
CA ASP A 69 -2.78 12.22 -8.16
C ASP A 69 -1.78 12.47 -7.02
N LEU A 70 -1.88 11.73 -5.92
CA LEU A 70 -0.92 11.81 -4.82
C LEU A 70 0.38 11.06 -5.08
N GLY A 71 0.43 10.20 -6.10
CA GLY A 71 1.60 9.35 -6.34
C GLY A 71 2.88 10.15 -6.55
N GLU A 72 2.85 11.18 -7.38
CA GLU A 72 3.99 12.05 -7.62
C GLU A 72 4.40 12.81 -6.35
N ALA A 73 3.45 13.38 -5.64
CA ALA A 73 3.72 14.11 -4.40
C ALA A 73 4.40 13.23 -3.35
N LEU A 74 3.97 11.99 -3.21
CA LEU A 74 4.55 11.04 -2.27
C LEU A 74 5.97 10.60 -2.69
N ALA A 75 6.23 10.47 -3.98
CA ALA A 75 7.53 10.03 -4.51
C ALA A 75 8.54 11.19 -4.62
N GLU A 76 8.10 12.36 -5.04
CA GLU A 76 8.96 13.50 -5.33
C GLU A 76 9.14 14.47 -4.16
N GLY A 77 8.30 14.37 -3.14
CA GLY A 77 8.36 15.26 -1.99
C GLY A 77 7.74 16.63 -2.23
N ILE A 78 6.75 16.70 -3.10
CA ILE A 78 6.03 17.95 -3.36
C ILE A 78 5.25 18.37 -2.11
N ARG A 79 5.32 19.62 -1.75
CA ARG A 79 4.56 20.15 -0.62
C ARG A 79 3.07 20.11 -0.93
N THR A 80 2.32 19.56 0.00
CA THR A 80 0.87 19.37 -0.14
C THR A 80 0.06 20.66 0.06
N GLY A 81 0.70 21.79 0.39
CA GLY A 81 0.02 23.02 0.74
C GLY A 81 -0.53 23.06 2.18
N HIS A 82 -0.29 22.03 2.98
CA HIS A 82 -0.69 21.95 4.38
C HIS A 82 0.54 22.15 5.27
N PRO A 83 0.69 23.30 5.96
CA PRO A 83 1.92 23.62 6.70
C PRO A 83 2.31 22.62 7.78
N GLY A 84 1.31 21.92 8.36
CA GLY A 84 1.55 20.93 9.41
C GLY A 84 1.89 19.54 8.90
N MET A 85 1.75 19.27 7.61
CA MET A 85 2.03 17.96 7.04
C MET A 85 3.50 17.86 6.62
N PRO A 86 4.25 16.85 7.13
CA PRO A 86 5.62 16.63 6.70
C PRO A 86 5.73 16.32 5.21
N GLU A 87 6.84 16.71 4.61
CA GLU A 87 7.20 16.33 3.26
C GLU A 87 7.82 14.92 3.28
N PHE A 88 7.23 13.99 2.53
CA PHE A 88 7.73 12.62 2.40
C PHE A 88 8.34 12.40 1.01
N ARG A 89 9.32 11.53 0.96
CA ARG A 89 9.92 11.02 -0.29
C ARG A 89 9.97 9.51 -0.22
N PHE A 90 8.94 8.88 -0.71
CA PHE A 90 8.89 7.43 -0.80
C PHE A 90 9.53 6.96 -2.11
N ASP A 91 10.11 5.75 -2.10
CA ASP A 91 10.46 5.09 -3.34
C ASP A 91 9.19 4.92 -4.22
N PRO A 92 9.31 4.93 -5.56
CA PRO A 92 8.15 4.79 -6.44
C PRO A 92 7.27 3.58 -6.10
N ASP A 93 7.85 2.43 -5.78
CA ASP A 93 7.10 1.24 -5.39
C ASP A 93 6.33 1.42 -4.08
N GLN A 94 6.91 2.15 -3.13
CA GLN A 94 6.25 2.47 -1.86
C GLN A 94 5.09 3.45 -2.09
N ALA A 95 5.29 4.47 -2.91
CA ALA A 95 4.23 5.41 -3.28
C ALA A 95 3.06 4.68 -3.95
N GLU A 96 3.33 3.79 -4.90
CA GLU A 96 2.31 2.96 -5.54
C GLU A 96 1.57 2.05 -4.55
N ALA A 97 2.29 1.50 -3.56
CA ALA A 97 1.68 0.69 -2.51
C ALA A 97 0.72 1.52 -1.65
N ILE A 98 1.10 2.73 -1.28
CA ILE A 98 0.22 3.65 -0.53
C ILE A 98 -1.02 3.98 -1.36
N ILE A 99 -0.88 4.28 -2.65
CA ILE A 99 -2.01 4.52 -3.55
C ILE A 99 -2.93 3.30 -3.64
N ALA A 100 -2.38 2.10 -3.79
CA ALA A 100 -3.17 0.87 -3.81
C ALA A 100 -3.98 0.70 -2.51
N TYR A 101 -3.38 0.98 -1.37
CA TYR A 101 -4.07 0.94 -0.09
C TYR A 101 -5.20 1.99 -0.03
N LEU A 102 -4.94 3.23 -0.42
CA LEU A 102 -5.97 4.28 -0.47
C LEU A 102 -7.13 3.87 -1.35
N LYS A 103 -6.88 3.29 -2.52
CA LYS A 103 -7.94 2.78 -3.41
C LYS A 103 -8.75 1.67 -2.76
N SER A 104 -8.12 0.83 -1.95
CA SER A 104 -8.81 -0.23 -1.22
C SER A 104 -9.81 0.29 -0.19
N LEU A 105 -9.64 1.53 0.27
CA LEU A 105 -10.51 2.19 1.23
C LEU A 105 -11.74 2.87 0.59
N GLU A 106 -11.80 2.95 -0.73
CA GLU A 106 -12.88 3.60 -1.46
C GLU A 106 -14.19 2.80 -1.49
N ARG A 107 -14.15 1.60 -0.98
CA ARG A 107 -15.31 0.69 -0.96
C ARG A 107 -16.07 0.76 0.35
#